data_edca007fbd361465964c9458c8320d4d
#
_entry.id   edca007fbd361465964c9458c8320d4d
#
_cell.length_a   1.000
_cell.length_b   1.000
_cell.length_c   1.000
_cell.angle_alpha   90.00
_cell.angle_beta   90.00
_cell.angle_gamma   90.00
#
_symmetry.space_group_name_H-M   'P 1'
#
loop_
_entity.id
_entity.type
_entity.pdbx_description
1 polymer ?
#
loop_
_entity_poly.entity_id
_entity_poly.type
_entity_poly.pdbx_seq_one_letter_code
_entity_poly.pdbx_strand_id
1 'polypeptide(L)'
;MTFDNLLYQTVQGISIIAINRPDKLNALNYDTVMDLNRAISAAQKDPDCKVIIITGSGDKAFVAGADIKEFSNFTVAQARGLAQRGHTELCDLIEHSNKPVIAAINGFCLGGGLELAMACHIRVASSNAKMALPEVSLGVIPGYGGTQRLPQLVGKGRAFEMIMTGGMVDAQKALSMGLVNHVVEQEGLILLCHSIAEKMMGNSSLAITAAIKAINANYQDGVNGYQVEMDEFSQCFDTEDFKEGTNAFINKRRANFPGR
;
A
#
# COMPACT_ATOMS: atom_id res chain seq x y z
N MET A 1 -4.61 8.53 -19.32
CA MET A 1 -3.42 7.67 -19.35
C MET A 1 -3.91 6.24 -19.58
N THR A 2 -3.30 5.49 -20.49
CA THR A 2 -3.69 4.09 -20.79
C THR A 2 -2.57 3.15 -20.35
N PHE A 3 -2.95 2.02 -19.80
CA PHE A 3 -2.05 0.96 -19.31
C PHE A 3 -2.53 -0.38 -19.87
N ASP A 4 -1.61 -1.28 -20.15
CA ASP A 4 -1.96 -2.60 -20.68
C ASP A 4 -2.46 -3.54 -19.58
N ASN A 5 -1.90 -3.41 -18.37
CA ASN A 5 -2.18 -4.30 -17.25
C ASN A 5 -2.97 -3.66 -16.10
N LEU A 6 -3.44 -2.42 -16.25
CA LEU A 6 -4.16 -1.70 -15.21
C LEU A 6 -5.42 -1.03 -15.76
N LEU A 7 -6.43 -0.94 -14.90
CA LEU A 7 -7.51 0.03 -15.02
C LEU A 7 -7.21 1.19 -14.08
N TYR A 8 -7.25 2.42 -14.60
CA TYR A 8 -6.93 3.63 -13.83
C TYR A 8 -8.02 4.68 -14.02
N GLN A 9 -8.52 5.20 -12.91
CA GLN A 9 -9.45 6.33 -12.92
C GLN A 9 -9.27 7.20 -11.69
N THR A 10 -9.48 8.51 -11.84
CA THR A 10 -9.55 9.47 -10.72
C THR A 10 -10.95 10.05 -10.68
N VAL A 11 -11.64 9.90 -9.55
CA VAL A 11 -12.99 10.41 -9.33
C VAL A 11 -13.06 11.00 -7.92
N GLN A 12 -13.54 12.23 -7.81
CA GLN A 12 -13.77 12.92 -6.53
C GLN A 12 -12.57 12.90 -5.58
N GLY A 13 -11.36 13.08 -6.11
CA GLY A 13 -10.13 13.11 -5.31
C GLY A 13 -9.51 11.75 -5.02
N ILE A 14 -10.10 10.66 -5.49
CA ILE A 14 -9.62 9.30 -5.27
C ILE A 14 -9.17 8.69 -6.60
N SER A 15 -7.90 8.30 -6.67
CA SER A 15 -7.38 7.50 -7.80
C SER A 15 -7.49 6.02 -7.49
N ILE A 16 -8.23 5.28 -8.31
CA ILE A 16 -8.34 3.82 -8.21
C ILE A 16 -7.46 3.20 -9.28
N ILE A 17 -6.54 2.34 -8.84
CA ILE A 17 -5.62 1.56 -9.66
C ILE A 17 -5.99 0.09 -9.49
N ALA A 18 -6.63 -0.52 -10.47
CA ALA A 18 -6.96 -1.94 -10.44
C ALA A 18 -6.01 -2.72 -11.37
N ILE A 19 -5.27 -3.68 -10.80
CA ILE A 19 -4.44 -4.60 -11.58
C ILE A 19 -5.36 -5.47 -12.42
N ASN A 20 -5.19 -5.46 -13.75
CA ASN A 20 -6.15 -6.05 -14.69
C ASN A 20 -5.55 -7.21 -15.49
N ARG A 21 -5.20 -8.27 -14.79
CA ARG A 21 -4.78 -9.56 -15.35
C ARG A 21 -5.59 -10.71 -14.72
N PRO A 22 -6.95 -10.68 -14.76
CA PRO A 22 -7.78 -11.63 -14.00
C PRO A 22 -7.53 -13.09 -14.39
N ASP A 23 -7.21 -13.38 -15.65
CA ASP A 23 -6.87 -14.73 -16.15
C ASP A 23 -5.56 -15.28 -15.57
N LYS A 24 -4.75 -14.43 -14.95
CA LYS A 24 -3.49 -14.75 -14.25
C LYS A 24 -3.60 -14.44 -12.75
N LEU A 25 -4.82 -14.36 -12.21
CA LEU A 25 -5.07 -13.97 -10.82
C LEU A 25 -4.31 -12.69 -10.43
N ASN A 26 -4.20 -11.75 -11.36
CA ASN A 26 -3.51 -10.47 -11.22
C ASN A 26 -2.00 -10.58 -10.84
N ALA A 27 -1.35 -11.70 -11.18
CA ALA A 27 0.07 -11.91 -10.88
C ALA A 27 0.96 -10.80 -11.47
N LEU A 28 1.97 -10.38 -10.71
CA LEU A 28 2.93 -9.36 -11.08
C LEU A 28 3.98 -9.93 -12.04
N ASN A 29 4.05 -9.37 -13.23
CA ASN A 29 5.18 -9.47 -14.14
C ASN A 29 5.87 -8.12 -14.26
N TYR A 30 6.98 -8.06 -15.00
CA TYR A 30 7.75 -6.83 -15.21
C TYR A 30 6.87 -5.67 -15.67
N ASP A 31 6.07 -5.88 -16.72
CA ASP A 31 5.23 -4.83 -17.31
C ASP A 31 4.18 -4.32 -16.32
N THR A 32 3.58 -5.21 -15.52
CA THR A 32 2.62 -4.82 -14.47
C THR A 32 3.29 -3.98 -13.38
N VAL A 33 4.51 -4.32 -12.96
CA VAL A 33 5.27 -3.53 -11.99
C VAL A 33 5.58 -2.14 -12.53
N MET A 34 5.99 -2.05 -13.80
CA MET A 34 6.28 -0.75 -14.45
C MET A 34 5.02 0.07 -14.71
N ASP A 35 3.90 -0.57 -15.03
CA ASP A 35 2.60 0.09 -15.14
C ASP A 35 2.17 0.66 -13.78
N LEU A 36 2.29 -0.10 -12.69
CA LEU A 36 2.01 0.36 -11.33
C LEU A 36 2.89 1.55 -10.95
N ASN A 37 4.19 1.47 -11.21
CA ASN A 37 5.11 2.58 -10.97
C ASN A 37 4.64 3.86 -11.66
N ARG A 38 4.32 3.77 -12.97
CA ARG A 38 3.85 4.92 -13.76
C ARG A 38 2.52 5.46 -13.24
N ALA A 39 1.56 4.59 -12.91
CA ALA A 39 0.24 4.96 -12.42
C ALA A 39 0.32 5.66 -11.05
N ILE A 40 1.08 5.09 -10.11
CA ILE A 40 1.28 5.65 -8.77
C ILE A 40 2.01 7.00 -8.85
N SER A 41 3.09 7.08 -9.64
CA SER A 41 3.83 8.32 -9.85
C SER A 41 2.97 9.42 -10.49
N ALA A 42 2.08 9.04 -11.41
CA ALA A 42 1.13 9.97 -12.00
C ALA A 42 0.10 10.46 -10.96
N ALA A 43 -0.49 9.54 -10.19
CA ALA A 43 -1.44 9.88 -9.12
C ALA A 43 -0.81 10.79 -8.05
N GLN A 44 0.46 10.57 -7.69
CA GLN A 44 1.19 11.41 -6.74
C GLN A 44 1.38 12.86 -7.23
N LYS A 45 1.53 13.05 -8.55
CA LYS A 45 1.72 14.36 -9.19
C LYS A 45 0.40 15.06 -9.55
N ASP A 46 -0.70 14.30 -9.65
CA ASP A 46 -2.01 14.84 -10.04
C ASP A 46 -2.61 15.67 -8.89
N PRO A 47 -2.83 16.99 -9.05
CA PRO A 47 -3.42 17.85 -8.01
C PRO A 47 -4.85 17.44 -7.65
N ASP A 48 -5.56 16.78 -8.56
CA ASP A 48 -6.93 16.32 -8.35
C ASP A 48 -6.98 15.00 -7.56
N CYS A 49 -5.88 14.25 -7.47
CA CYS A 49 -5.78 13.06 -6.62
C CYS A 49 -5.37 13.44 -5.19
N LYS A 50 -6.10 12.94 -4.20
CA LYS A 50 -5.80 13.10 -2.77
C LYS A 50 -5.48 11.78 -2.07
N VAL A 51 -6.08 10.69 -2.51
CA VAL A 51 -5.90 9.34 -1.97
C VAL A 51 -5.81 8.34 -3.12
N ILE A 52 -4.97 7.33 -2.98
CA ILE A 52 -4.80 6.25 -3.95
C ILE A 52 -5.39 4.97 -3.36
N ILE A 53 -6.21 4.25 -4.13
CA ILE A 53 -6.69 2.90 -3.79
C ILE A 53 -6.12 1.93 -4.81
N ILE A 54 -5.44 0.88 -4.34
CA ILE A 54 -4.93 -0.21 -5.20
C ILE A 54 -5.79 -1.45 -4.94
N THR A 55 -6.24 -2.12 -6.01
CA THR A 55 -7.03 -3.35 -5.94
C THR A 55 -6.71 -4.28 -7.11
N GLY A 56 -7.28 -5.48 -7.13
CA GLY A 56 -7.27 -6.38 -8.28
C GLY A 56 -8.59 -6.32 -9.05
N SER A 57 -8.57 -6.47 -10.37
CA SER A 57 -9.79 -6.63 -11.15
C SER A 57 -10.39 -8.03 -10.93
N GLY A 58 -11.72 -8.13 -11.02
CA GLY A 58 -12.47 -9.34 -10.72
C GLY A 58 -12.64 -9.58 -9.22
N ASP A 59 -13.12 -10.77 -8.86
CA ASP A 59 -13.53 -11.14 -7.52
C ASP A 59 -12.63 -12.18 -6.83
N LYS A 60 -11.62 -12.70 -7.55
CA LYS A 60 -10.81 -13.83 -7.10
C LYS A 60 -9.51 -13.43 -6.41
N ALA A 61 -8.87 -12.38 -6.90
CA ALA A 61 -7.53 -12.04 -6.41
C ALA A 61 -7.28 -10.54 -6.41
N PHE A 62 -6.67 -10.07 -5.35
CA PHE A 62 -5.92 -8.83 -5.35
C PHE A 62 -4.68 -9.02 -6.23
N VAL A 63 -3.74 -9.84 -5.78
CA VAL A 63 -2.55 -10.29 -6.52
C VAL A 63 -2.11 -11.64 -5.97
N ALA A 64 -2.10 -12.67 -6.81
CA ALA A 64 -1.73 -14.04 -6.39
C ALA A 64 -0.21 -14.33 -6.53
N GLY A 65 0.63 -13.31 -6.39
CA GLY A 65 2.08 -13.45 -6.41
C GLY A 65 2.74 -12.86 -7.66
N ALA A 66 4.04 -13.14 -7.81
CA ALA A 66 4.77 -12.83 -9.02
C ALA A 66 4.53 -13.90 -10.10
N ASP A 67 4.65 -13.52 -11.37
CA ASP A 67 4.50 -14.44 -12.50
C ASP A 67 5.76 -15.33 -12.61
N ILE A 68 5.70 -16.54 -12.00
CA ILE A 68 6.84 -17.47 -11.86
C ILE A 68 7.46 -17.80 -13.21
N LYS A 69 6.67 -17.83 -14.30
CA LYS A 69 7.18 -18.15 -15.64
C LYS A 69 8.20 -17.13 -16.13
N GLU A 70 8.14 -15.90 -15.63
CA GLU A 70 9.06 -14.83 -16.01
C GLU A 70 10.46 -15.06 -15.43
N PHE A 71 10.58 -15.61 -14.24
CA PHE A 71 11.86 -15.69 -13.53
C PHE A 71 12.37 -17.12 -13.26
N SER A 72 11.66 -18.16 -13.71
CA SER A 72 12.04 -19.56 -13.45
C SER A 72 13.46 -19.94 -13.93
N ASN A 73 13.99 -19.20 -14.90
CA ASN A 73 15.34 -19.42 -15.46
C ASN A 73 16.32 -18.31 -15.13
N PHE A 74 16.01 -17.45 -14.15
CA PHE A 74 16.90 -16.34 -13.82
C PHE A 74 18.19 -16.82 -13.16
N THR A 75 19.30 -16.19 -13.56
CA THR A 75 20.57 -16.26 -12.83
C THR A 75 20.47 -15.50 -11.50
N VAL A 76 21.41 -15.72 -10.59
CA VAL A 76 21.50 -14.97 -9.31
C VAL A 76 21.49 -13.46 -9.52
N ALA A 77 22.22 -12.97 -10.52
CA ALA A 77 22.26 -11.53 -10.85
C ALA A 77 20.91 -11.01 -11.33
N GLN A 78 20.20 -11.76 -12.17
CA GLN A 78 18.85 -11.40 -12.64
C GLN A 78 17.82 -11.44 -11.52
N ALA A 79 17.89 -12.45 -10.63
CA ALA A 79 17.03 -12.55 -9.46
C ALA A 79 17.25 -11.36 -8.49
N ARG A 80 18.51 -10.95 -8.27
CA ARG A 80 18.82 -9.75 -7.49
C ARG A 80 18.22 -8.49 -8.15
N GLY A 81 18.31 -8.34 -9.46
CA GLY A 81 17.71 -7.22 -10.19
C GLY A 81 16.18 -7.21 -10.11
N LEU A 82 15.53 -8.38 -10.12
CA LEU A 82 14.09 -8.51 -9.91
C LEU A 82 13.71 -8.01 -8.51
N ALA A 83 14.38 -8.49 -7.46
CA ALA A 83 14.13 -8.06 -6.09
C ALA A 83 14.37 -6.56 -5.92
N GLN A 84 15.45 -6.02 -6.44
CA GLN A 84 15.76 -4.59 -6.38
C GLN A 84 14.66 -3.74 -7.02
N ARG A 85 14.16 -4.12 -8.20
CA ARG A 85 13.04 -3.42 -8.85
C ARG A 85 11.77 -3.47 -8.01
N GLY A 86 11.42 -4.64 -7.46
CA GLY A 86 10.26 -4.78 -6.59
C GLY A 86 10.33 -3.86 -5.36
N HIS A 87 11.54 -3.67 -4.81
CA HIS A 87 11.76 -2.68 -3.75
C HIS A 87 11.63 -1.26 -4.29
N THR A 88 12.54 -0.83 -5.16
CA THR A 88 12.71 0.60 -5.52
C THR A 88 11.57 1.13 -6.39
N GLU A 89 11.12 0.34 -7.39
CA GLU A 89 10.13 0.80 -8.37
C GLU A 89 8.68 0.60 -7.91
N LEU A 90 8.44 -0.20 -6.87
CA LEU A 90 7.08 -0.51 -6.43
C LEU A 90 6.89 -0.26 -4.93
N CYS A 91 7.47 -1.06 -4.07
CA CYS A 91 7.13 -1.03 -2.64
C CYS A 91 7.59 0.27 -1.96
N ASP A 92 8.81 0.72 -2.20
CA ASP A 92 9.34 1.95 -1.61
C ASP A 92 8.61 3.19 -2.16
N LEU A 93 8.24 3.18 -3.47
CA LEU A 93 7.42 4.23 -4.07
C LEU A 93 6.06 4.38 -3.39
N ILE A 94 5.44 3.26 -2.98
CA ILE A 94 4.15 3.25 -2.28
C ILE A 94 4.34 3.70 -0.84
N GLU A 95 5.28 3.10 -0.12
CA GLU A 95 5.51 3.36 1.31
C GLU A 95 5.90 4.82 1.58
N HIS A 96 6.69 5.42 0.68
CA HIS A 96 7.10 6.83 0.77
C HIS A 96 6.22 7.77 -0.06
N SER A 97 5.03 7.33 -0.44
CA SER A 97 4.09 8.18 -1.19
C SER A 97 3.71 9.41 -0.37
N ASN A 98 3.69 10.57 -1.04
CA ASN A 98 3.21 11.83 -0.47
C ASN A 98 1.68 11.90 -0.34
N LYS A 99 0.97 10.84 -0.79
CA LYS A 99 -0.48 10.68 -0.66
C LYS A 99 -0.80 9.35 -0.01
N PRO A 100 -1.85 9.26 0.81
CA PRO A 100 -2.26 7.99 1.38
C PRO A 100 -2.56 6.94 0.31
N VAL A 101 -2.11 5.71 0.55
CA VAL A 101 -2.37 4.56 -0.32
C VAL A 101 -3.10 3.49 0.49
N ILE A 102 -4.25 3.04 -0.02
CA ILE A 102 -5.08 1.99 0.57
C ILE A 102 -5.02 0.75 -0.33
N ALA A 103 -4.65 -0.40 0.23
CA ALA A 103 -4.84 -1.68 -0.44
C ALA A 103 -6.27 -2.19 -0.17
N ALA A 104 -7.06 -2.34 -1.22
CA ALA A 104 -8.37 -2.98 -1.19
C ALA A 104 -8.22 -4.44 -1.66
N ILE A 105 -8.05 -5.34 -0.68
CA ILE A 105 -7.70 -6.75 -0.90
C ILE A 105 -8.96 -7.55 -1.18
N ASN A 106 -9.27 -7.79 -2.45
CA ASN A 106 -10.52 -8.39 -2.93
C ASN A 106 -10.47 -9.92 -3.11
N GLY A 107 -9.47 -10.62 -2.57
CA GLY A 107 -9.33 -12.07 -2.70
C GLY A 107 -7.93 -12.55 -2.36
N PHE A 108 -7.35 -13.47 -3.17
CA PHE A 108 -6.00 -13.94 -2.96
C PHE A 108 -4.98 -12.81 -2.98
N CYS A 109 -4.17 -12.72 -1.93
CA CYS A 109 -3.11 -11.74 -1.74
C CYS A 109 -1.86 -12.49 -1.29
N LEU A 110 -1.07 -12.99 -2.25
CA LEU A 110 -0.01 -13.96 -2.00
C LEU A 110 1.34 -13.44 -2.45
N GLY A 111 2.41 -13.82 -1.76
CA GLY A 111 3.79 -13.48 -2.13
C GLY A 111 3.98 -11.99 -2.40
N GLY A 112 4.50 -11.66 -3.58
CA GLY A 112 4.65 -10.26 -4.03
C GLY A 112 3.38 -9.42 -3.94
N GLY A 113 2.20 -10.03 -3.99
CA GLY A 113 0.93 -9.36 -3.77
C GLY A 113 0.72 -8.94 -2.32
N LEU A 114 1.10 -9.77 -1.37
CA LEU A 114 1.06 -9.40 0.04
C LEU A 114 2.15 -8.37 0.36
N GLU A 115 3.31 -8.46 -0.28
CA GLU A 115 4.37 -7.47 -0.15
C GLU A 115 3.94 -6.09 -0.66
N LEU A 116 3.25 -6.03 -1.81
CA LEU A 116 2.59 -4.83 -2.33
C LEU A 116 1.56 -4.27 -1.34
N ALA A 117 0.69 -5.13 -0.81
CA ALA A 117 -0.33 -4.71 0.17
C ALA A 117 0.29 -4.17 1.46
N MET A 118 1.39 -4.78 1.95
CA MET A 118 2.10 -4.31 3.15
C MET A 118 2.83 -2.98 2.93
N ALA A 119 3.22 -2.65 1.72
CA ALA A 119 3.79 -1.35 1.38
C ALA A 119 2.74 -0.22 1.37
N CYS A 120 1.44 -0.55 1.20
CA CYS A 120 0.36 0.44 1.34
C CYS A 120 0.20 0.87 2.80
N HIS A 121 -0.27 2.11 3.03
CA HIS A 121 -0.43 2.65 4.37
C HIS A 121 -1.58 1.98 5.14
N ILE A 122 -2.69 1.68 4.46
CA ILE A 122 -3.86 1.00 5.04
C ILE A 122 -4.22 -0.21 4.16
N ARG A 123 -4.66 -1.29 4.80
CA ARG A 123 -5.12 -2.53 4.18
C ARG A 123 -6.54 -2.83 4.63
N VAL A 124 -7.46 -2.90 3.67
CA VAL A 124 -8.84 -3.34 3.86
C VAL A 124 -9.01 -4.65 3.10
N ALA A 125 -9.47 -5.70 3.75
CA ALA A 125 -9.66 -7.00 3.14
C ALA A 125 -11.15 -7.36 3.02
N SER A 126 -11.50 -8.04 1.94
CA SER A 126 -12.79 -8.72 1.85
C SER A 126 -12.80 -9.98 2.72
N SER A 127 -13.97 -10.41 3.19
CA SER A 127 -14.14 -11.55 4.08
C SER A 127 -13.62 -12.88 3.46
N ASN A 128 -13.62 -12.99 2.13
CA ASN A 128 -13.09 -14.13 1.36
C ASN A 128 -11.58 -14.06 1.12
N ALA A 129 -10.89 -12.97 1.50
CA ALA A 129 -9.46 -12.80 1.22
C ALA A 129 -8.60 -13.84 1.96
N LYS A 130 -7.56 -14.29 1.27
CA LYS A 130 -6.55 -15.21 1.78
C LYS A 130 -5.17 -14.62 1.54
N MET A 131 -4.34 -14.59 2.57
CA MET A 131 -3.03 -13.93 2.57
C MET A 131 -1.92 -14.89 2.97
N ALA A 132 -0.80 -14.89 2.25
CA ALA A 132 0.37 -15.72 2.56
C ALA A 132 1.65 -15.12 1.94
N LEU A 133 2.80 -15.56 2.49
CA LEU A 133 4.12 -15.47 1.85
C LEU A 133 4.64 -16.90 1.59
N PRO A 134 4.23 -17.54 0.47
CA PRO A 134 4.49 -18.96 0.22
C PRO A 134 5.84 -19.23 -0.46
N GLU A 135 6.71 -18.25 -0.61
CA GLU A 135 7.95 -18.29 -1.41
C GLU A 135 8.86 -19.45 -1.02
N VAL A 136 8.90 -19.83 0.26
CA VAL A 136 9.74 -20.94 0.74
C VAL A 136 9.33 -22.29 0.12
N SER A 137 8.08 -22.45 -0.29
CA SER A 137 7.63 -23.64 -1.01
C SER A 137 8.21 -23.76 -2.41
N LEU A 138 8.76 -22.66 -2.95
CA LEU A 138 9.45 -22.59 -4.23
C LEU A 138 10.98 -22.58 -4.06
N GLY A 139 11.49 -22.70 -2.81
CA GLY A 139 12.92 -22.67 -2.52
C GLY A 139 13.53 -21.26 -2.54
N VAL A 140 12.73 -20.21 -2.40
CA VAL A 140 13.17 -18.82 -2.30
C VAL A 140 12.52 -18.15 -1.08
N ILE A 141 12.89 -16.90 -0.81
CA ILE A 141 12.28 -16.07 0.24
C ILE A 141 11.47 -14.94 -0.39
N PRO A 142 10.57 -14.27 0.36
CA PRO A 142 9.93 -13.04 -0.08
C PRO A 142 10.98 -12.02 -0.53
N GLY A 143 10.83 -11.47 -1.74
CA GLY A 143 11.86 -10.66 -2.39
C GLY A 143 11.55 -9.17 -2.51
N TYR A 144 10.33 -8.73 -2.17
CA TYR A 144 9.86 -7.33 -2.27
C TYR A 144 9.65 -6.69 -0.90
N GLY A 145 10.31 -7.21 0.15
CA GLY A 145 10.33 -6.65 1.50
C GLY A 145 9.42 -7.35 2.50
N GLY A 146 8.83 -8.50 2.14
CA GLY A 146 7.95 -9.24 3.05
C GLY A 146 8.63 -9.67 4.35
N THR A 147 9.92 -10.04 4.29
CA THR A 147 10.71 -10.39 5.49
C THR A 147 10.95 -9.20 6.42
N GLN A 148 10.81 -7.98 5.94
CA GLN A 148 11.03 -6.75 6.72
C GLN A 148 9.71 -6.17 7.19
N ARG A 149 8.70 -6.02 6.29
CA ARG A 149 7.41 -5.38 6.61
C ARG A 149 6.49 -6.27 7.45
N LEU A 150 6.45 -7.58 7.19
CA LEU A 150 5.57 -8.46 7.95
C LEU A 150 5.84 -8.45 9.46
N PRO A 151 7.11 -8.56 9.94
CA PRO A 151 7.41 -8.51 11.38
C PRO A 151 6.99 -7.19 12.04
N GLN A 152 7.02 -6.08 11.31
CA GLN A 152 6.58 -4.77 11.82
C GLN A 152 5.07 -4.74 12.07
N LEU A 153 4.28 -5.43 11.25
CA LEU A 153 2.82 -5.45 11.34
C LEU A 153 2.30 -6.47 12.35
N VAL A 154 2.85 -7.70 12.34
CA VAL A 154 2.28 -8.83 13.09
C VAL A 154 3.16 -9.32 14.24
N GLY A 155 4.35 -8.76 14.38
CA GLY A 155 5.37 -9.21 15.31
C GLY A 155 6.19 -10.40 14.77
N LYS A 156 7.43 -10.52 15.27
CA LYS A 156 8.45 -11.44 14.76
C LYS A 156 8.01 -12.92 14.78
N GLY A 157 7.33 -13.36 15.85
CA GLY A 157 6.91 -14.76 15.98
C GLY A 157 5.92 -15.18 14.89
N ARG A 158 4.87 -14.38 14.65
CA ARG A 158 3.88 -14.66 13.60
C ARG A 158 4.48 -14.55 12.20
N ALA A 159 5.41 -13.61 12.01
CA ALA A 159 6.13 -13.49 10.74
C ALA A 159 6.95 -14.74 10.42
N PHE A 160 7.67 -15.29 11.40
CA PHE A 160 8.38 -16.56 11.24
C PHE A 160 7.42 -17.72 10.88
N GLU A 161 6.31 -17.85 11.61
CA GLU A 161 5.33 -18.88 11.34
C GLU A 161 4.79 -18.78 9.90
N MET A 162 4.30 -17.60 9.49
CA MET A 162 3.75 -17.41 8.15
C MET A 162 4.77 -17.67 7.04
N ILE A 163 5.99 -17.15 7.17
CA ILE A 163 7.03 -17.28 6.14
C ILE A 163 7.58 -18.71 6.09
N MET A 164 7.93 -19.28 7.24
CA MET A 164 8.57 -20.61 7.28
C MET A 164 7.63 -21.75 6.89
N THR A 165 6.33 -21.59 7.17
CA THR A 165 5.33 -22.60 6.79
C THR A 165 4.75 -22.36 5.40
N GLY A 166 4.84 -21.12 4.87
CA GLY A 166 4.13 -20.71 3.66
C GLY A 166 2.59 -20.76 3.84
N GLY A 167 2.12 -20.86 5.08
CA GLY A 167 0.71 -21.06 5.41
C GLY A 167 -0.15 -19.84 5.08
N MET A 168 -1.39 -20.09 4.60
CA MET A 168 -2.35 -19.02 4.35
C MET A 168 -3.12 -18.68 5.64
N VAL A 169 -3.35 -17.38 5.82
CA VAL A 169 -4.28 -16.84 6.83
C VAL A 169 -5.51 -16.27 6.13
N ASP A 170 -6.68 -16.43 6.75
CA ASP A 170 -7.90 -15.80 6.29
C ASP A 170 -7.99 -14.34 6.77
N ALA A 171 -8.99 -13.62 6.28
CA ALA A 171 -9.19 -12.21 6.57
C ALA A 171 -9.37 -11.92 8.07
N GLN A 172 -10.11 -12.76 8.79
CA GLN A 172 -10.37 -12.59 10.23
C GLN A 172 -9.10 -12.81 11.05
N LYS A 173 -8.32 -13.85 10.71
CA LYS A 173 -7.03 -14.09 11.33
C LYS A 173 -6.07 -12.92 11.05
N ALA A 174 -6.03 -12.43 9.80
CA ALA A 174 -5.22 -11.27 9.41
C ALA A 174 -5.60 -10.01 10.21
N LEU A 175 -6.90 -9.76 10.43
CA LEU A 175 -7.38 -8.67 11.29
C LEU A 175 -6.92 -8.86 12.73
N SER A 176 -7.11 -10.06 13.30
CA SER A 176 -6.76 -10.34 14.70
C SER A 176 -5.27 -10.23 15.00
N MET A 177 -4.42 -10.35 13.99
CA MET A 177 -2.96 -10.22 14.14
C MET A 177 -2.40 -8.86 13.72
N GLY A 178 -3.23 -7.94 13.23
CA GLY A 178 -2.84 -6.60 12.80
C GLY A 178 -2.29 -6.52 11.37
N LEU A 179 -2.41 -7.60 10.59
CA LEU A 179 -1.95 -7.59 9.19
C LEU A 179 -2.84 -6.71 8.31
N VAL A 180 -4.14 -6.65 8.59
CA VAL A 180 -5.09 -5.75 7.93
C VAL A 180 -5.81 -4.87 8.96
N ASN A 181 -6.27 -3.70 8.53
CA ASN A 181 -6.94 -2.71 9.39
C ASN A 181 -8.45 -2.99 9.51
N HIS A 182 -9.07 -3.51 8.45
CA HIS A 182 -10.49 -3.77 8.38
C HIS A 182 -10.79 -5.02 7.56
N VAL A 183 -11.91 -5.67 7.90
CA VAL A 183 -12.51 -6.75 7.10
C VAL A 183 -13.98 -6.42 6.87
N VAL A 184 -14.45 -6.61 5.65
CA VAL A 184 -15.83 -6.35 5.23
C VAL A 184 -16.24 -7.37 4.15
N GLU A 185 -17.53 -7.55 3.92
CA GLU A 185 -17.99 -8.38 2.80
C GLU A 185 -17.51 -7.82 1.45
N GLN A 186 -17.34 -8.70 0.47
CA GLN A 186 -16.76 -8.38 -0.84
C GLN A 186 -17.40 -7.15 -1.48
N GLU A 187 -18.72 -7.07 -1.45
CA GLU A 187 -19.51 -5.99 -2.06
C GLU A 187 -19.30 -4.63 -1.38
N GLY A 188 -18.92 -4.66 -0.10
CA GLY A 188 -18.64 -3.46 0.71
C GLY A 188 -17.20 -2.97 0.63
N LEU A 189 -16.28 -3.72 0.03
CA LEU A 189 -14.84 -3.45 0.09
C LEU A 189 -14.47 -2.05 -0.42
N ILE A 190 -14.86 -1.74 -1.64
CA ILE A 190 -14.53 -0.45 -2.27
C ILE A 190 -15.26 0.70 -1.56
N LEU A 191 -16.50 0.48 -1.12
CA LEU A 191 -17.27 1.49 -0.38
C LEU A 191 -16.59 1.85 0.95
N LEU A 192 -16.07 0.86 1.69
CA LEU A 192 -15.32 1.13 2.91
C LEU A 192 -14.02 1.88 2.63
N CYS A 193 -13.28 1.50 1.59
CA CYS A 193 -12.07 2.22 1.17
C CYS A 193 -12.38 3.69 0.82
N HIS A 194 -13.48 3.96 0.09
CA HIS A 194 -13.94 5.32 -0.18
C HIS A 194 -14.26 6.09 1.10
N SER A 195 -15.00 5.49 2.04
CA SER A 195 -15.33 6.13 3.32
C SER A 195 -14.08 6.49 4.13
N ILE A 196 -13.05 5.63 4.11
CA ILE A 196 -11.76 5.92 4.75
C ILE A 196 -11.05 7.06 4.03
N ALA A 197 -11.02 7.04 2.69
CA ALA A 197 -10.42 8.08 1.87
C ALA A 197 -11.09 9.45 2.08
N GLU A 198 -12.42 9.50 2.15
CA GLU A 198 -13.18 10.72 2.43
C GLU A 198 -12.82 11.34 3.80
N LYS A 199 -12.63 10.49 4.83
CA LYS A 199 -12.16 10.95 6.14
C LYS A 199 -10.76 11.55 6.06
N MET A 200 -9.85 10.94 5.29
CA MET A 200 -8.52 11.50 5.05
C MET A 200 -8.58 12.83 4.31
N MET A 201 -9.37 12.92 3.26
CA MET A 201 -9.55 14.14 2.48
C MET A 201 -10.17 15.30 3.26
N GLY A 202 -10.81 15.02 4.38
CA GLY A 202 -11.31 16.02 5.33
C GLY A 202 -10.22 16.68 6.18
N ASN A 203 -8.98 16.19 6.12
CA ASN A 203 -7.84 16.68 6.88
C ASN A 203 -6.81 17.36 5.95
N SER A 204 -5.85 18.09 6.54
CA SER A 204 -4.75 18.69 5.80
C SER A 204 -3.90 17.64 5.08
N SER A 205 -3.79 17.77 3.77
CA SER A 205 -2.94 16.88 2.96
C SER A 205 -1.46 17.02 3.30
N LEU A 206 -1.01 18.22 3.68
CA LEU A 206 0.36 18.47 4.11
C LEU A 206 0.67 17.77 5.43
N ALA A 207 -0.24 17.86 6.40
CA ALA A 207 -0.08 17.18 7.69
C ALA A 207 -0.11 15.65 7.55
N ILE A 208 -0.94 15.11 6.63
CA ILE A 208 -0.95 13.67 6.32
C ILE A 208 0.39 13.25 5.71
N THR A 209 0.92 14.00 4.75
CA THR A 209 2.23 13.73 4.14
C THR A 209 3.35 13.75 5.20
N ALA A 210 3.36 14.74 6.09
CA ALA A 210 4.29 14.85 7.20
C ALA A 210 4.18 13.64 8.16
N ALA A 211 2.96 13.21 8.47
CA ALA A 211 2.72 12.04 9.31
C ALA A 211 3.21 10.74 8.66
N ILE A 212 2.99 10.53 7.36
CA ILE A 212 3.54 9.38 6.62
C ILE A 212 5.07 9.35 6.75
N LYS A 213 5.72 10.48 6.50
CA LYS A 213 7.17 10.61 6.56
C LYS A 213 7.72 10.33 7.96
N ALA A 214 7.10 10.89 9.01
CA ALA A 214 7.52 10.70 10.39
C ALA A 214 7.32 9.24 10.86
N ILE A 215 6.21 8.60 10.50
CA ILE A 215 5.95 7.19 10.82
C ILE A 215 7.00 6.28 10.16
N ASN A 216 7.26 6.47 8.86
CA ASN A 216 8.21 5.64 8.11
C ASN A 216 9.65 5.82 8.61
N ALA A 217 10.02 7.02 9.07
CA ALA A 217 11.35 7.30 9.59
C ALA A 217 11.78 6.37 10.75
N ASN A 218 10.82 5.89 11.56
CA ASN A 218 11.10 4.96 12.66
C ASN A 218 11.61 3.58 12.20
N TYR A 219 11.39 3.25 10.92
CA TYR A 219 11.76 1.96 10.33
C TYR A 219 12.93 2.07 9.35
N GLN A 220 13.60 3.22 9.30
CA GLN A 220 14.75 3.47 8.44
C GLN A 220 16.06 3.39 9.23
N ASP A 221 17.00 2.57 8.75
CA ASP A 221 18.32 2.43 9.39
C ASP A 221 19.07 3.76 9.43
N GLY A 222 19.60 4.09 10.61
CA GLY A 222 20.40 5.30 10.82
C GLY A 222 19.59 6.60 10.89
N VAL A 223 18.26 6.54 10.87
CA VAL A 223 17.37 7.69 11.00
C VAL A 223 16.81 7.76 12.42
N ASN A 224 16.86 8.93 13.03
CA ASN A 224 16.19 9.20 14.29
C ASN A 224 14.74 9.65 14.02
N GLY A 225 13.79 8.72 14.14
CA GLY A 225 12.37 9.00 13.89
C GLY A 225 11.78 10.13 14.74
N TYR A 226 12.21 10.26 16.00
CA TYR A 226 11.77 11.38 16.86
C TYR A 226 12.28 12.73 16.37
N GLN A 227 13.48 12.78 15.80
CA GLN A 227 13.98 14.02 15.19
C GLN A 227 13.16 14.39 13.96
N VAL A 228 12.88 13.42 13.09
CA VAL A 228 12.02 13.64 11.89
C VAL A 228 10.62 14.10 12.32
N GLU A 229 10.03 13.50 13.35
CA GLU A 229 8.72 13.92 13.88
C GLU A 229 8.73 15.38 14.33
N MET A 230 9.74 15.81 15.11
CA MET A 230 9.88 17.19 15.56
C MET A 230 10.04 18.17 14.39
N ASP A 231 10.83 17.79 13.39
CA ASP A 231 11.08 18.60 12.20
C ASP A 231 9.80 18.76 11.36
N GLU A 232 9.11 17.65 11.05
CA GLU A 232 7.86 17.66 10.29
C GLU A 232 6.74 18.38 11.06
N PHE A 233 6.62 18.17 12.37
CA PHE A 233 5.66 18.86 13.22
C PHE A 233 5.88 20.37 13.18
N SER A 234 7.12 20.83 13.33
CA SER A 234 7.43 22.25 13.33
C SER A 234 7.13 22.92 11.98
N GLN A 235 7.43 22.23 10.87
CA GLN A 235 7.15 22.73 9.52
C GLN A 235 5.64 22.90 9.25
N CYS A 236 4.77 22.10 9.86
CA CYS A 236 3.33 22.28 9.74
C CYS A 236 2.86 23.67 10.19
N PHE A 237 3.52 24.33 11.15
CA PHE A 237 3.13 25.65 11.67
C PHE A 237 3.29 26.79 10.66
N ASP A 238 4.11 26.60 9.63
CA ASP A 238 4.32 27.61 8.57
C ASP A 238 3.28 27.50 7.44
N THR A 239 2.42 26.49 7.45
CA THR A 239 1.42 26.25 6.41
C THR A 239 0.15 27.06 6.57
N GLU A 240 -0.53 27.34 5.46
CA GLU A 240 -1.90 27.90 5.51
C GLU A 240 -2.91 26.89 6.08
N ASP A 241 -2.66 25.60 5.91
CA ASP A 241 -3.48 24.53 6.48
C ASP A 241 -3.50 24.59 8.01
N PHE A 242 -2.35 24.86 8.66
CA PHE A 242 -2.31 25.02 10.13
C PHE A 242 -3.13 26.23 10.58
N LYS A 243 -3.00 27.37 9.88
CA LYS A 243 -3.75 28.59 10.18
C LYS A 243 -5.26 28.37 10.03
N GLU A 244 -5.66 27.71 8.94
CA GLU A 244 -7.06 27.35 8.70
C GLU A 244 -7.58 26.37 9.73
N GLY A 245 -6.85 25.29 10.01
CA GLY A 245 -7.26 24.25 10.96
C GLY A 245 -7.47 24.80 12.38
N THR A 246 -6.52 25.61 12.87
CA THR A 246 -6.60 26.24 14.19
C THR A 246 -7.73 27.28 14.26
N ASN A 247 -7.89 28.10 13.22
CA ASN A 247 -8.99 29.07 13.13
C ASN A 247 -10.36 28.36 13.10
N ALA A 248 -10.52 27.32 12.29
CA ALA A 248 -11.74 26.56 12.19
C ALA A 248 -12.11 25.89 13.53
N PHE A 249 -11.12 25.32 14.24
CA PHE A 249 -11.32 24.70 15.56
C PHE A 249 -11.82 25.72 16.60
N ILE A 250 -11.16 26.89 16.71
CA ILE A 250 -11.54 27.96 17.65
C ILE A 250 -12.96 28.45 17.36
N ASN A 251 -13.32 28.60 16.08
CA ASN A 251 -14.63 29.09 15.66
C ASN A 251 -15.69 27.98 15.51
N LYS A 252 -15.39 26.74 15.91
CA LYS A 252 -16.30 25.58 15.87
C LYS A 252 -16.96 25.36 14.51
N ARG A 253 -16.22 25.53 13.44
CA ARG A 253 -16.63 25.25 12.06
C ARG A 253 -15.75 24.16 11.43
N ARG A 254 -16.22 23.60 10.33
CA ARG A 254 -15.39 22.68 9.52
C ARG A 254 -14.23 23.45 8.87
N ALA A 255 -13.05 22.88 8.90
CA ALA A 255 -11.89 23.41 8.19
C ALA A 255 -12.01 23.14 6.67
N ASN A 256 -11.45 24.07 5.87
CA ASN A 256 -11.32 23.91 4.44
C ASN A 256 -9.83 24.12 4.07
N PHE A 257 -9.09 23.02 4.05
CA PHE A 257 -7.65 23.03 3.90
C PHE A 257 -7.22 23.36 2.46
N PRO A 258 -6.44 24.46 2.23
CA PRO A 258 -5.99 24.81 0.90
C PRO A 258 -4.84 23.93 0.36
N GLY A 259 -4.15 23.17 1.21
CA GLY A 259 -3.06 22.29 0.81
C GLY A 259 -1.74 23.02 0.52
N ARG A 260 -1.49 24.12 1.18
CA ARG A 260 -0.29 24.97 1.01
C ARG A 260 0.12 25.68 2.29
#